data_901f24ecdb8ad0d45c38a65aea7ae3ef
#
_entry.id   901f24ecdb8ad0d45c38a65aea7ae3ef
#
_cell.length_a   1.000
_cell.length_b   1.000
_cell.length_c   1.000
_cell.angle_alpha   90.00
_cell.angle_beta   90.00
_cell.angle_gamma   90.00
#
_symmetry.space_group_name_H-M   'P 1'
#
loop_
_entity.id
_entity.type
_entity.pdbx_description
1 polymer ?
#
loop_
_entity_poly.entity_id
_entity_poly.type
_entity_poly.pdbx_seq_one_letter_code
_entity_poly.pdbx_strand_id
1 'polypeptide(L)'
;MSIKMLVLSLTGQCNFACRYCYAAEHDRSMMSPETALAAVKLAAAGGERFVIQFSGGEPLLNFACLQEVTDYVHKEKLPAVLQLQTNGSLLTDKIAKYLYRRKVAIGVSLDGRPAVNDKLRLKKNGYGATGEILKGIDVLRRNNIACGVTCVVTSENVDTLEGIVDFAYFLGNIRKIGFDILRGQGRGRNLQPPTPAAMQQAMQRVFARCDEMAKLTGLRIAIAQQERAQLLCKDCSLTFGHCYAMNGEAAFVDAKGDIYACSSLVGNADFYLGNVYNGLEPALVEKTKQVIAESMDFCRQCDDFKLCGGGCFARWYGFEDKSAYGAECSMKREAIKRIHK
;
A
#
# COMPACT_ATOMS: atom_id res chain seq x y z
N MET A 1 -10.06 21.39 5.17
CA MET A 1 -9.28 20.34 4.47
C MET A 1 -9.77 19.00 4.96
N SER A 2 -10.12 18.08 4.06
CA SER A 2 -10.66 16.75 4.43
C SER A 2 -9.56 15.70 4.24
N ILE A 3 -9.31 14.87 5.25
CA ILE A 3 -8.42 13.72 5.16
C ILE A 3 -9.23 12.54 4.61
N LYS A 4 -8.93 12.09 3.39
CA LYS A 4 -9.56 10.92 2.77
C LYS A 4 -8.80 9.61 3.04
N MET A 5 -7.50 9.71 3.35
CA MET A 5 -6.65 8.58 3.71
C MET A 5 -5.85 8.88 4.97
N LEU A 6 -6.17 8.19 6.05
CA LEU A 6 -5.39 8.18 7.28
C LEU A 6 -4.58 6.88 7.34
N VAL A 7 -3.26 6.97 7.41
CA VAL A 7 -2.37 5.83 7.61
C VAL A 7 -1.80 5.92 9.02
N LEU A 8 -2.12 4.95 9.87
CA LEU A 8 -1.58 4.84 11.23
C LEU A 8 -0.39 3.90 11.22
N SER A 9 0.80 4.42 11.49
CA SER A 9 2.01 3.63 11.72
C SER A 9 2.04 3.18 13.17
N LEU A 10 1.38 2.05 13.45
CA LEU A 10 1.20 1.56 14.82
C LEU A 10 2.52 1.28 15.54
N THR A 11 3.59 1.04 14.78
CA THR A 11 4.98 0.93 15.22
C THR A 11 5.90 0.84 14.01
N GLY A 12 7.13 1.33 14.11
CA GLY A 12 8.17 1.06 13.10
C GLY A 12 8.90 -0.27 13.33
N GLN A 13 8.60 -1.01 14.43
CA GLN A 13 9.15 -2.34 14.62
C GLN A 13 8.55 -3.33 13.62
N CYS A 14 9.39 -4.26 13.16
CA CYS A 14 8.96 -5.38 12.34
C CYS A 14 9.71 -6.64 12.75
N ASN A 15 9.06 -7.78 12.68
CA ASN A 15 9.69 -9.10 12.90
C ASN A 15 10.41 -9.61 11.64
N PHE A 16 10.25 -8.93 10.47
CA PHE A 16 10.97 -9.19 9.23
C PHE A 16 12.05 -8.13 8.94
N ALA A 17 12.93 -8.46 7.99
CA ALA A 17 14.02 -7.62 7.51
C ALA A 17 14.06 -7.58 5.96
N CYS A 18 12.92 -7.32 5.31
CA CYS A 18 12.80 -7.29 3.84
C CYS A 18 13.85 -6.37 3.21
N ARG A 19 14.46 -6.80 2.10
CA ARG A 19 15.59 -6.10 1.44
C ARG A 19 15.21 -4.73 0.87
N TYR A 20 13.95 -4.52 0.55
CA TYR A 20 13.43 -3.27 -0.05
C TYR A 20 12.65 -2.40 0.94
N CYS A 21 12.69 -2.66 2.24
CA CYS A 21 11.83 -1.97 3.20
C CYS A 21 12.13 -0.48 3.27
N TYR A 22 11.19 0.35 2.83
CA TYR A 22 11.29 1.81 2.92
C TYR A 22 11.16 2.31 4.37
N ALA A 23 10.44 1.57 5.22
CA ALA A 23 10.19 1.91 6.62
C ALA A 23 11.29 1.42 7.58
N ALA A 24 12.45 1.01 7.07
CA ALA A 24 13.52 0.43 7.89
C ALA A 24 14.09 1.41 8.94
N GLU A 25 13.98 2.70 8.66
CA GLU A 25 14.51 3.81 9.47
C GLU A 25 13.41 4.53 10.26
N HIS A 26 12.13 4.10 10.19
CA HIS A 26 11.05 4.70 10.96
C HIS A 26 11.25 4.50 12.46
N ASP A 27 10.73 5.45 13.24
CA ASP A 27 10.73 5.38 14.70
C ASP A 27 10.11 4.05 15.19
N ARG A 28 10.80 3.38 16.10
CA ARG A 28 10.44 2.06 16.59
C ARG A 28 9.47 2.04 17.77
N SER A 29 9.05 3.21 18.23
CA SER A 29 8.06 3.33 19.31
C SER A 29 6.76 2.62 18.96
N MET A 30 6.02 2.23 19.96
CA MET A 30 4.63 1.79 19.83
C MET A 30 3.71 3.00 19.92
N MET A 31 2.81 3.16 18.95
CA MET A 31 1.76 4.19 19.01
C MET A 31 0.84 3.92 20.19
N SER A 32 0.58 4.93 21.01
CA SER A 32 -0.40 4.81 22.07
C SER A 32 -1.84 4.87 21.52
N PRO A 33 -2.82 4.28 22.21
CA PRO A 33 -4.22 4.44 21.82
C PRO A 33 -4.65 5.91 21.78
N GLU A 34 -4.17 6.75 22.69
CA GLU A 34 -4.48 8.19 22.73
C GLU A 34 -4.04 8.88 21.46
N THR A 35 -2.79 8.63 21.01
CA THR A 35 -2.24 9.19 19.76
C THR A 35 -3.06 8.71 18.56
N ALA A 36 -3.36 7.41 18.50
CA ALA A 36 -4.14 6.84 17.41
C ALA A 36 -5.56 7.43 17.34
N LEU A 37 -6.24 7.58 18.48
CA LEU A 37 -7.58 8.16 18.56
C LEU A 37 -7.58 9.66 18.24
N ALA A 38 -6.53 10.40 18.63
CA ALA A 38 -6.38 11.82 18.23
C ALA A 38 -6.30 11.94 16.70
N ALA A 39 -5.51 11.07 16.04
CA ALA A 39 -5.42 11.02 14.59
C ALA A 39 -6.77 10.69 13.92
N VAL A 40 -7.53 9.73 14.47
CA VAL A 40 -8.84 9.36 13.96
C VAL A 40 -9.84 10.52 14.11
N LYS A 41 -9.85 11.21 15.24
CA LYS A 41 -10.71 12.39 15.46
C LYS A 41 -10.39 13.51 14.49
N LEU A 42 -9.08 13.75 14.24
CA LEU A 42 -8.63 14.74 13.25
C LEU A 42 -9.14 14.39 11.84
N ALA A 43 -9.07 13.14 11.42
CA ALA A 43 -9.56 12.72 10.11
C ALA A 43 -11.10 12.76 10.01
N ALA A 44 -11.78 12.40 11.08
CA ALA A 44 -13.25 12.40 11.14
C ALA A 44 -13.88 13.81 11.20
N ALA A 45 -13.10 14.83 11.58
CA ALA A 45 -13.60 16.20 11.73
C ALA A 45 -14.18 16.77 10.42
N GLY A 46 -13.76 16.27 9.25
CA GLY A 46 -14.31 16.66 7.95
C GLY A 46 -15.73 16.12 7.67
N GLY A 47 -16.24 15.17 8.45
CA GLY A 47 -17.55 14.56 8.28
C GLY A 47 -17.71 13.68 7.04
N GLU A 48 -16.71 13.60 6.18
CA GLU A 48 -16.71 12.82 4.95
C GLU A 48 -16.25 11.36 5.19
N ARG A 49 -16.52 10.51 4.21
CA ARG A 49 -16.01 9.13 4.22
C ARG A 49 -14.50 9.12 4.03
N PHE A 50 -13.77 8.39 4.86
CA PHE A 50 -12.33 8.26 4.80
C PHE A 50 -11.86 6.82 5.02
N VAL A 51 -10.61 6.55 4.69
CA VAL A 51 -9.96 5.25 4.88
C VAL A 51 -9.00 5.35 6.06
N ILE A 52 -9.03 4.36 6.95
CA ILE A 52 -7.98 4.15 7.97
C ILE A 52 -7.19 2.92 7.54
N GLN A 53 -5.90 3.10 7.25
CA GLN A 53 -4.99 2.01 6.97
C GLN A 53 -4.06 1.79 8.15
N PHE A 54 -4.18 0.64 8.79
CA PHE A 54 -3.21 0.19 9.78
C PHE A 54 -1.95 -0.31 9.08
N SER A 55 -0.81 0.29 9.42
CA SER A 55 0.48 0.06 8.80
C SER A 55 1.62 0.23 9.82
N GLY A 56 2.86 0.36 9.33
CA GLY A 56 4.07 0.57 10.11
C GLY A 56 5.17 -0.38 9.65
N GLY A 57 5.96 -0.90 10.59
CA GLY A 57 6.82 -2.05 10.31
C GLY A 57 5.97 -3.32 10.17
N GLU A 58 5.46 -3.84 11.29
CA GLU A 58 4.40 -4.85 11.32
C GLU A 58 3.30 -4.42 12.31
N PRO A 59 2.15 -3.99 11.83
CA PRO A 59 1.10 -3.41 12.68
C PRO A 59 0.53 -4.39 13.72
N LEU A 60 0.55 -5.70 13.44
CA LEU A 60 0.04 -6.70 14.39
C LEU A 60 0.93 -6.87 15.64
N LEU A 61 2.15 -6.28 15.67
CA LEU A 61 2.93 -6.16 16.90
C LEU A 61 2.24 -5.23 17.92
N ASN A 62 1.42 -4.28 17.46
CA ASN A 62 0.63 -3.40 18.30
C ASN A 62 -0.88 -3.65 18.08
N PHE A 63 -1.29 -4.91 18.15
CA PHE A 63 -2.67 -5.31 17.92
C PHE A 63 -3.66 -4.68 18.91
N ALA A 64 -3.25 -4.43 20.15
CA ALA A 64 -4.09 -3.77 21.15
C ALA A 64 -4.51 -2.36 20.70
N CYS A 65 -3.59 -1.54 20.19
CA CYS A 65 -3.91 -0.22 19.66
C CYS A 65 -4.85 -0.31 18.44
N LEU A 66 -4.63 -1.29 17.54
CA LEU A 66 -5.54 -1.56 16.42
C LEU A 66 -6.96 -1.86 16.91
N GLN A 67 -7.10 -2.68 17.97
CA GLN A 67 -8.40 -3.00 18.55
C GLN A 67 -9.10 -1.74 19.10
N GLU A 68 -8.41 -0.92 19.88
CA GLU A 68 -8.95 0.32 20.44
C GLU A 68 -9.47 1.25 19.34
N VAL A 69 -8.69 1.48 18.28
CA VAL A 69 -9.10 2.30 17.14
C VAL A 69 -10.33 1.71 16.45
N THR A 70 -10.30 0.41 16.18
CA THR A 70 -11.39 -0.28 15.48
C THR A 70 -12.69 -0.25 16.29
N ASP A 71 -12.60 -0.49 17.60
CA ASP A 71 -13.75 -0.45 18.51
C ASP A 71 -14.31 0.97 18.63
N TYR A 72 -13.44 2.00 18.70
CA TYR A 72 -13.84 3.40 18.68
C TYR A 72 -14.60 3.77 17.41
N VAL A 73 -14.05 3.43 16.21
CA VAL A 73 -14.71 3.68 14.93
C VAL A 73 -16.12 3.08 14.88
N HIS A 74 -16.28 1.85 15.36
CA HIS A 74 -17.59 1.19 15.39
C HIS A 74 -18.54 1.80 16.42
N LYS A 75 -18.04 2.13 17.62
CA LYS A 75 -18.81 2.76 18.70
C LYS A 75 -19.37 4.11 18.26
N GLU A 76 -18.51 4.94 17.69
CA GLU A 76 -18.88 6.30 17.24
C GLU A 76 -19.54 6.31 15.84
N LYS A 77 -19.70 5.13 15.21
CA LYS A 77 -20.30 4.96 13.86
C LYS A 77 -19.66 5.88 12.82
N LEU A 78 -18.32 6.04 12.87
CA LEU A 78 -17.61 6.89 11.94
C LEU A 78 -17.67 6.34 10.51
N PRO A 79 -17.75 7.20 9.47
CA PRO A 79 -17.83 6.79 8.09
C PRO A 79 -16.44 6.34 7.56
N ALA A 80 -15.77 5.45 8.29
CA ALA A 80 -14.42 4.98 8.01
C ALA A 80 -14.40 3.58 7.39
N VAL A 81 -13.55 3.40 6.38
CA VAL A 81 -13.21 2.09 5.82
C VAL A 81 -11.90 1.63 6.45
N LEU A 82 -11.92 0.48 7.11
CA LEU A 82 -10.76 -0.05 7.82
C LEU A 82 -9.97 -1.01 6.94
N GLN A 83 -8.66 -0.81 6.86
CA GLN A 83 -7.73 -1.63 6.09
C GLN A 83 -6.49 -1.96 6.93
N LEU A 84 -5.98 -3.18 6.78
CA LEU A 84 -4.74 -3.65 7.39
C LEU A 84 -3.78 -4.08 6.30
N GLN A 85 -2.55 -3.54 6.31
CA GLN A 85 -1.44 -4.05 5.53
C GLN A 85 -0.45 -4.73 6.46
N THR A 86 -0.31 -6.06 6.34
CA THR A 86 0.52 -6.89 7.22
C THR A 86 1.43 -7.83 6.43
N ASN A 87 2.51 -8.28 7.05
CA ASN A 87 3.31 -9.39 6.52
C ASN A 87 2.64 -10.76 6.76
N GLY A 88 1.54 -10.82 7.50
CA GLY A 88 0.73 -12.00 7.75
C GLY A 88 1.25 -12.96 8.82
N SER A 89 2.51 -12.87 9.22
CA SER A 89 3.16 -13.86 10.10
C SER A 89 2.59 -13.95 11.51
N LEU A 90 1.90 -12.90 11.97
CA LEU A 90 1.31 -12.82 13.32
C LEU A 90 -0.20 -13.09 13.31
N LEU A 91 -0.78 -13.46 12.17
CA LEU A 91 -2.19 -13.81 12.09
C LEU A 91 -2.46 -15.12 12.86
N THR A 92 -3.43 -15.06 13.75
CA THR A 92 -4.00 -16.20 14.48
C THR A 92 -5.49 -16.28 14.23
N ASP A 93 -6.13 -17.41 14.54
CA ASP A 93 -7.60 -17.54 14.40
C ASP A 93 -8.35 -16.45 15.18
N LYS A 94 -7.86 -16.10 16.38
CA LYS A 94 -8.44 -15.04 17.21
C LYS A 94 -8.37 -13.68 16.51
N ILE A 95 -7.20 -13.32 15.98
CA ILE A 95 -6.97 -12.06 15.26
C ILE A 95 -7.81 -12.03 13.97
N ALA A 96 -7.75 -13.09 13.16
CA ALA A 96 -8.48 -13.18 11.90
C ALA A 96 -10.00 -13.03 12.10
N LYS A 97 -10.59 -13.75 13.08
CA LYS A 97 -12.01 -13.63 13.41
C LYS A 97 -12.39 -12.24 13.93
N TYR A 98 -11.52 -11.59 14.71
CA TYR A 98 -11.74 -10.21 15.16
C TYR A 98 -11.79 -9.25 13.97
N LEU A 99 -10.76 -9.26 13.11
CA LEU A 99 -10.66 -8.38 11.94
C LEU A 99 -11.86 -8.57 10.99
N TYR A 100 -12.27 -9.82 10.75
CA TYR A 100 -13.43 -10.14 9.92
C TYR A 100 -14.73 -9.56 10.50
N ARG A 101 -15.00 -9.79 11.79
CA ARG A 101 -16.19 -9.25 12.47
C ARG A 101 -16.24 -7.72 12.46
N ARG A 102 -15.07 -7.08 12.51
CA ARG A 102 -14.92 -5.62 12.44
C ARG A 102 -14.82 -5.08 11.01
N LYS A 103 -15.01 -5.92 10.00
CA LYS A 103 -14.97 -5.54 8.58
C LYS A 103 -13.66 -4.84 8.19
N VAL A 104 -12.54 -5.25 8.77
CA VAL A 104 -11.21 -4.79 8.38
C VAL A 104 -10.76 -5.55 7.14
N ALA A 105 -10.55 -4.85 6.03
CA ALA A 105 -10.00 -5.44 4.81
C ALA A 105 -8.51 -5.78 5.03
N ILE A 106 -8.11 -7.00 4.65
CA ILE A 106 -6.76 -7.52 4.92
C ILE A 106 -5.96 -7.60 3.62
N GLY A 107 -4.84 -6.88 3.59
CA GLY A 107 -3.79 -7.01 2.59
C GLY A 107 -2.57 -7.72 3.20
N VAL A 108 -2.13 -8.80 2.55
CA VAL A 108 -0.93 -9.54 2.96
C VAL A 108 0.20 -9.24 1.98
N SER A 109 1.38 -9.00 2.51
CA SER A 109 2.57 -8.73 1.71
C SER A 109 3.18 -10.03 1.18
N LEU A 110 3.22 -10.22 -0.15
CA LEU A 110 3.75 -11.42 -0.81
C LEU A 110 4.28 -11.06 -2.21
N ASP A 111 5.54 -11.40 -2.53
CA ASP A 111 6.23 -10.93 -3.74
C ASP A 111 6.32 -11.98 -4.86
N GLY A 112 5.70 -13.12 -4.70
CA GLY A 112 5.70 -14.19 -5.69
C GLY A 112 5.70 -15.59 -5.07
N ARG A 113 6.10 -16.58 -5.90
CA ARG A 113 6.32 -17.96 -5.43
C ARG A 113 7.42 -18.02 -4.37
N PRO A 114 7.49 -19.07 -3.52
CA PRO A 114 8.44 -19.13 -2.40
C PRO A 114 9.88 -18.79 -2.77
N ALA A 115 10.41 -19.35 -3.84
CA ALA A 115 11.79 -19.10 -4.27
C ALA A 115 12.08 -17.63 -4.64
N VAL A 116 11.06 -16.89 -5.07
CA VAL A 116 11.17 -15.45 -5.39
C VAL A 116 10.96 -14.63 -4.13
N ASN A 117 9.91 -14.92 -3.38
CA ASN A 117 9.57 -14.20 -2.16
C ASN A 117 10.70 -14.25 -1.12
N ASP A 118 11.33 -15.41 -0.93
CA ASP A 118 12.40 -15.62 0.06
C ASP A 118 13.72 -14.92 -0.28
N LYS A 119 13.90 -14.45 -1.51
CA LYS A 119 15.03 -13.57 -1.88
C LYS A 119 14.85 -12.13 -1.38
N LEU A 120 13.61 -11.68 -1.27
CA LEU A 120 13.25 -10.28 -1.01
C LEU A 120 12.73 -10.08 0.42
N ARG A 121 11.87 -11.00 0.90
CA ARG A 121 11.29 -10.96 2.24
C ARG A 121 12.04 -11.90 3.17
N LEU A 122 12.92 -11.31 3.98
CA LEU A 122 13.75 -12.03 4.92
C LEU A 122 13.25 -11.83 6.36
N LYS A 123 13.45 -12.85 7.18
CA LYS A 123 13.41 -12.76 8.65
C LYS A 123 14.67 -12.06 9.14
N LYS A 124 14.68 -11.63 10.42
CA LYS A 124 15.85 -10.98 11.04
C LYS A 124 17.09 -11.87 11.07
N ASN A 125 16.93 -13.20 11.03
CA ASN A 125 18.02 -14.17 10.99
C ASN A 125 18.53 -14.46 9.56
N GLY A 126 18.06 -13.73 8.55
CA GLY A 126 18.49 -13.85 7.15
C GLY A 126 17.80 -14.94 6.34
N TYR A 127 16.98 -15.80 6.96
CA TYR A 127 16.21 -16.81 6.22
C TYR A 127 14.95 -16.21 5.57
N GLY A 128 14.48 -16.85 4.51
CA GLY A 128 13.23 -16.48 3.83
C GLY A 128 12.02 -16.54 4.77
N ALA A 129 11.03 -15.70 4.50
CA ALA A 129 9.87 -15.51 5.36
C ALA A 129 8.60 -16.17 4.82
N THR A 130 8.65 -16.85 3.66
CA THR A 130 7.46 -17.40 3.00
C THR A 130 6.68 -18.33 3.90
N GLY A 131 7.36 -19.21 4.64
CA GLY A 131 6.69 -20.17 5.52
C GLY A 131 5.78 -19.51 6.56
N GLU A 132 6.22 -18.41 7.17
CA GLU A 132 5.45 -17.65 8.14
C GLU A 132 4.28 -16.89 7.49
N ILE A 133 4.48 -16.33 6.30
CA ILE A 133 3.45 -15.64 5.52
C ILE A 133 2.34 -16.62 5.14
N LEU A 134 2.70 -17.80 4.64
CA LEU A 134 1.75 -18.83 4.23
C LEU A 134 0.93 -19.38 5.39
N LYS A 135 1.52 -19.54 6.58
CA LYS A 135 0.78 -19.89 7.80
C LYS A 135 -0.32 -18.85 8.09
N GLY A 136 -0.02 -17.56 7.95
CA GLY A 136 -1.01 -16.50 8.14
C GLY A 136 -2.11 -16.51 7.07
N ILE A 137 -1.77 -16.73 5.80
CA ILE A 137 -2.75 -16.85 4.72
C ILE A 137 -3.64 -18.09 4.95
N ASP A 138 -3.08 -19.20 5.43
CA ASP A 138 -3.85 -20.40 5.78
C ASP A 138 -4.81 -20.17 6.94
N VAL A 139 -4.41 -19.39 7.95
CA VAL A 139 -5.33 -18.94 9.02
C VAL A 139 -6.54 -18.21 8.43
N LEU A 140 -6.32 -17.30 7.49
CA LEU A 140 -7.43 -16.61 6.80
C LEU A 140 -8.29 -17.61 6.01
N ARG A 141 -7.66 -18.51 5.24
CA ARG A 141 -8.35 -19.49 4.39
C ARG A 141 -9.25 -20.42 5.19
N ARG A 142 -8.75 -21.02 6.27
CA ARG A 142 -9.55 -21.95 7.12
C ARG A 142 -10.68 -21.27 7.91
N ASN A 143 -10.62 -19.92 8.04
CA ASN A 143 -11.71 -19.13 8.59
C ASN A 143 -12.62 -18.52 7.50
N ASN A 144 -12.48 -18.94 6.23
CA ASN A 144 -13.23 -18.45 5.06
C ASN A 144 -13.08 -16.93 4.85
N ILE A 145 -11.92 -16.36 5.18
CA ILE A 145 -11.63 -14.93 5.05
C ILE A 145 -10.79 -14.71 3.78
N ALA A 146 -11.33 -13.93 2.86
CA ALA A 146 -10.60 -13.49 1.68
C ALA A 146 -9.62 -12.38 2.02
N CYS A 147 -8.50 -12.31 1.28
CA CYS A 147 -7.53 -11.23 1.40
C CYS A 147 -7.04 -10.73 0.03
N GLY A 148 -6.44 -9.54 0.04
CA GLY A 148 -5.61 -9.08 -1.06
C GLY A 148 -4.14 -9.41 -0.80
N VAL A 149 -3.32 -9.40 -1.86
CA VAL A 149 -1.87 -9.42 -1.73
C VAL A 149 -1.26 -8.19 -2.35
N THR A 150 -0.17 -7.67 -1.74
CA THR A 150 0.65 -6.60 -2.30
C THR A 150 2.05 -7.14 -2.58
N CYS A 151 2.46 -7.03 -3.84
CA CYS A 151 3.76 -7.46 -4.34
C CYS A 151 4.63 -6.23 -4.61
N VAL A 152 5.81 -6.16 -4.00
CA VAL A 152 6.81 -5.16 -4.36
C VAL A 152 7.60 -5.67 -5.57
N VAL A 153 7.62 -4.86 -6.63
CA VAL A 153 8.30 -5.19 -7.89
C VAL A 153 9.65 -4.52 -7.95
N THR A 154 10.67 -5.33 -8.16
CA THR A 154 12.08 -4.94 -8.34
C THR A 154 12.63 -5.55 -9.63
N SER A 155 13.86 -5.21 -10.01
CA SER A 155 14.55 -5.89 -11.11
C SER A 155 14.78 -7.40 -10.86
N GLU A 156 14.72 -7.84 -9.58
CA GLU A 156 14.99 -9.24 -9.21
C GLU A 156 13.76 -10.16 -9.35
N ASN A 157 12.54 -9.63 -9.44
CA ASN A 157 11.32 -10.46 -9.53
C ASN A 157 10.41 -10.12 -10.71
N VAL A 158 10.69 -9.06 -11.47
CA VAL A 158 9.85 -8.60 -12.58
C VAL A 158 9.62 -9.68 -13.65
N ASP A 159 10.63 -10.50 -13.92
CA ASP A 159 10.57 -11.52 -14.98
C ASP A 159 9.69 -12.73 -14.64
N THR A 160 9.24 -12.84 -13.39
CA THR A 160 8.44 -13.97 -12.89
C THR A 160 7.14 -13.54 -12.23
N LEU A 161 6.67 -12.30 -12.50
CA LEU A 161 5.49 -11.73 -11.83
C LEU A 161 4.21 -12.53 -12.09
N GLU A 162 4.03 -13.14 -13.27
CA GLU A 162 2.86 -13.98 -13.55
C GLU A 162 2.75 -15.17 -12.57
N GLY A 163 3.87 -15.62 -12.02
CA GLY A 163 3.88 -16.67 -11.01
C GLY A 163 3.12 -16.34 -9.72
N ILE A 164 2.91 -15.04 -9.40
CA ILE A 164 2.07 -14.67 -8.26
C ILE A 164 0.59 -14.94 -8.54
N VAL A 165 0.17 -14.88 -9.80
CA VAL A 165 -1.21 -15.21 -10.21
C VAL A 165 -1.48 -16.67 -9.94
N ASP A 166 -0.62 -17.57 -10.44
CA ASP A 166 -0.74 -19.02 -10.17
C ASP A 166 -0.80 -19.30 -8.68
N PHE A 167 0.11 -18.65 -7.94
CA PHE A 167 0.21 -18.86 -6.51
C PHE A 167 -1.02 -18.35 -5.75
N ALA A 168 -1.60 -17.25 -6.18
CA ALA A 168 -2.84 -16.71 -5.62
C ALA A 168 -4.03 -17.67 -5.85
N TYR A 169 -4.14 -18.27 -7.03
CA TYR A 169 -5.16 -19.30 -7.30
C TYR A 169 -4.93 -20.57 -6.47
N PHE A 170 -3.69 -21.02 -6.34
CA PHE A 170 -3.33 -22.15 -5.50
C PHE A 170 -3.72 -21.96 -4.04
N LEU A 171 -3.51 -20.77 -3.48
CA LEU A 171 -3.85 -20.42 -2.09
C LEU A 171 -5.38 -20.33 -1.87
N GLY A 172 -6.16 -20.03 -2.90
CA GLY A 172 -7.61 -20.18 -2.95
C GLY A 172 -8.43 -19.08 -2.29
N ASN A 173 -7.86 -18.26 -1.40
CA ASN A 173 -8.57 -17.17 -0.70
C ASN A 173 -8.08 -15.76 -1.06
N ILE A 174 -7.16 -15.63 -2.02
CA ILE A 174 -6.73 -14.34 -2.54
C ILE A 174 -7.72 -13.87 -3.60
N ARG A 175 -8.18 -12.62 -3.51
CA ARG A 175 -9.17 -12.02 -4.42
C ARG A 175 -8.65 -10.82 -5.17
N LYS A 176 -7.50 -10.27 -4.74
CA LYS A 176 -6.90 -9.09 -5.35
C LYS A 176 -5.39 -9.14 -5.27
N ILE A 177 -4.72 -8.72 -6.34
CA ILE A 177 -3.27 -8.55 -6.39
C ILE A 177 -3.00 -7.08 -6.72
N GLY A 178 -2.16 -6.42 -5.89
CA GLY A 178 -1.64 -5.08 -6.13
C GLY A 178 -0.13 -5.14 -6.34
N PHE A 179 0.36 -4.44 -7.35
CA PHE A 179 1.79 -4.30 -7.62
C PHE A 179 2.28 -2.93 -7.15
N ASP A 180 3.30 -2.89 -6.32
CA ASP A 180 3.94 -1.67 -5.83
C ASP A 180 5.41 -1.67 -6.29
N ILE A 181 5.76 -0.79 -7.22
CA ILE A 181 7.15 -0.73 -7.71
C ILE A 181 8.04 -0.24 -6.58
N LEU A 182 9.26 -0.77 -6.51
CA LEU A 182 10.30 -0.42 -5.55
C LEU A 182 10.35 1.09 -5.28
N ARG A 183 10.53 1.45 -4.02
CA ARG A 183 10.79 2.82 -3.56
C ARG A 183 12.24 2.94 -3.11
N GLY A 184 12.91 4.01 -3.55
CA GLY A 184 14.32 4.28 -3.27
C GLY A 184 14.61 4.81 -1.87
N GLN A 185 13.77 4.50 -0.86
CA GLN A 185 13.96 4.90 0.52
C GLN A 185 14.32 3.70 1.40
N GLY A 186 14.89 3.96 2.57
CA GLY A 186 15.32 2.92 3.51
C GLY A 186 16.25 1.89 2.84
N ARG A 187 16.02 0.60 3.08
CA ARG A 187 16.80 -0.48 2.42
C ARG A 187 16.55 -0.59 0.92
N GLY A 188 15.47 -0.02 0.40
CA GLY A 188 15.17 -0.01 -1.03
C GLY A 188 16.23 0.71 -1.87
N ARG A 189 17.05 1.59 -1.30
CA ARG A 189 18.19 2.25 -1.96
C ARG A 189 19.22 1.27 -2.55
N ASN A 190 19.29 0.06 -1.98
CA ASN A 190 20.26 -0.96 -2.38
C ASN A 190 19.74 -1.91 -3.48
N LEU A 191 18.57 -1.65 -4.02
CA LEU A 191 17.95 -2.44 -5.07
C LEU A 191 17.60 -1.56 -6.27
N GLN A 192 17.41 -2.19 -7.43
CA GLN A 192 17.01 -1.49 -8.63
C GLN A 192 15.53 -1.72 -8.95
N PRO A 193 14.80 -0.70 -9.41
CA PRO A 193 13.47 -0.89 -9.97
C PRO A 193 13.56 -1.68 -11.28
N PRO A 194 12.45 -2.28 -11.76
CA PRO A 194 12.43 -2.88 -13.09
C PRO A 194 12.60 -1.81 -14.17
N THR A 195 13.13 -2.19 -15.34
CA THR A 195 13.09 -1.31 -16.50
C THR A 195 11.66 -1.12 -17.01
N PRO A 196 11.34 -0.02 -17.70
CA PRO A 196 10.03 0.18 -18.30
C PRO A 196 9.61 -0.95 -19.23
N ALA A 197 10.52 -1.47 -20.07
CA ALA A 197 10.26 -2.56 -21.00
C ALA A 197 9.98 -3.89 -20.26
N ALA A 198 10.79 -4.24 -19.25
CA ALA A 198 10.58 -5.44 -18.45
C ALA A 198 9.22 -5.37 -17.71
N MET A 199 8.89 -4.21 -17.14
CA MET A 199 7.60 -4.01 -16.46
C MET A 199 6.41 -4.14 -17.41
N GLN A 200 6.51 -3.59 -18.62
CA GLN A 200 5.48 -3.73 -19.65
C GLN A 200 5.23 -5.20 -19.98
N GLN A 201 6.29 -5.94 -20.31
CA GLN A 201 6.19 -7.36 -20.64
C GLN A 201 5.64 -8.19 -19.47
N ALA A 202 6.10 -7.89 -18.26
CA ALA A 202 5.60 -8.57 -17.06
C ALA A 202 4.09 -8.37 -16.87
N MET A 203 3.59 -7.15 -17.02
CA MET A 203 2.14 -6.89 -16.90
C MET A 203 1.33 -7.56 -18.01
N GLN A 204 1.85 -7.65 -19.22
CA GLN A 204 1.21 -8.41 -20.31
C GLN A 204 1.06 -9.89 -19.93
N ARG A 205 2.14 -10.52 -19.41
CA ARG A 205 2.10 -11.91 -18.92
C ARG A 205 1.14 -12.09 -17.74
N VAL A 206 1.18 -11.16 -16.76
CA VAL A 206 0.26 -11.17 -15.60
C VAL A 206 -1.19 -11.15 -16.06
N PHE A 207 -1.56 -10.23 -16.95
CA PHE A 207 -2.93 -10.13 -17.43
C PHE A 207 -3.35 -11.34 -18.27
N ALA A 208 -2.48 -11.83 -19.15
CA ALA A 208 -2.75 -13.04 -19.93
C ALA A 208 -3.00 -14.24 -19.01
N ARG A 209 -2.17 -14.39 -17.96
CA ARG A 209 -2.32 -15.46 -16.98
C ARG A 209 -3.59 -15.32 -16.14
N CYS A 210 -3.97 -14.11 -15.75
CA CYS A 210 -5.25 -13.85 -15.06
C CYS A 210 -6.45 -14.26 -15.93
N ASP A 211 -6.43 -13.94 -17.23
CA ASP A 211 -7.52 -14.31 -18.15
C ASP A 211 -7.61 -15.84 -18.36
N GLU A 212 -6.47 -16.51 -18.50
CA GLU A 212 -6.39 -17.95 -18.62
C GLU A 212 -6.97 -18.65 -17.37
N MET A 213 -6.47 -18.26 -16.19
CA MET A 213 -6.92 -18.84 -14.94
C MET A 213 -8.40 -18.56 -14.65
N ALA A 214 -8.89 -17.37 -15.01
CA ALA A 214 -10.31 -17.04 -14.88
C ALA A 214 -11.19 -17.92 -15.77
N LYS A 215 -10.75 -18.25 -16.99
CA LYS A 215 -11.45 -19.20 -17.89
C LYS A 215 -11.46 -20.62 -17.33
N LEU A 216 -10.33 -21.06 -16.78
CA LEU A 216 -10.19 -22.42 -16.23
C LEU A 216 -10.99 -22.64 -14.95
N THR A 217 -11.07 -21.65 -14.08
CA THR A 217 -11.62 -21.80 -12.72
C THR A 217 -13.00 -21.16 -12.52
N GLY A 218 -13.44 -20.30 -13.44
CA GLY A 218 -14.64 -19.47 -13.27
C GLY A 218 -14.47 -18.32 -12.26
N LEU A 219 -13.31 -18.20 -11.61
CA LEU A 219 -13.01 -17.17 -10.62
C LEU A 219 -12.06 -16.14 -11.22
N ARG A 220 -12.37 -14.85 -11.12
CA ARG A 220 -11.45 -13.77 -11.50
C ARG A 220 -10.80 -13.15 -10.26
N ILE A 221 -9.46 -13.13 -10.23
CA ILE A 221 -8.70 -12.35 -9.24
C ILE A 221 -8.49 -10.94 -9.81
N ALA A 222 -8.83 -9.93 -9.03
CA ALA A 222 -8.71 -8.54 -9.44
C ALA A 222 -7.25 -8.06 -9.43
N ILE A 223 -6.87 -7.22 -10.39
CA ILE A 223 -5.59 -6.50 -10.40
C ILE A 223 -5.87 -5.04 -10.00
N ALA A 224 -5.25 -4.59 -8.91
CA ALA A 224 -5.52 -3.27 -8.31
C ALA A 224 -5.33 -2.12 -9.29
N GLN A 225 -4.34 -2.21 -10.18
CA GLN A 225 -4.05 -1.21 -11.19
C GLN A 225 -5.17 -1.08 -12.23
N GLN A 226 -5.77 -2.21 -12.64
CA GLN A 226 -6.90 -2.22 -13.56
C GLN A 226 -8.16 -1.62 -12.90
N GLU A 227 -8.48 -2.03 -11.67
CA GLU A 227 -9.61 -1.46 -10.94
C GLU A 227 -9.46 0.06 -10.75
N ARG A 228 -8.23 0.52 -10.45
CA ARG A 228 -7.97 1.95 -10.32
C ARG A 228 -8.19 2.70 -11.62
N ALA A 229 -7.69 2.19 -12.75
CA ALA A 229 -7.93 2.78 -14.06
C ALA A 229 -9.42 2.81 -14.41
N GLN A 230 -10.17 1.77 -14.11
CA GLN A 230 -11.62 1.71 -14.29
C GLN A 230 -12.38 2.75 -13.45
N LEU A 231 -11.93 2.99 -12.19
CA LEU A 231 -12.51 4.02 -11.33
C LEU A 231 -12.25 5.42 -11.90
N LEU A 232 -11.03 5.72 -12.32
CA LEU A 232 -10.66 7.01 -12.90
C LEU A 232 -11.34 7.27 -14.24
N CYS A 233 -11.63 6.21 -15.02
CA CYS A 233 -12.41 6.33 -16.25
C CYS A 233 -13.85 6.80 -15.99
N LYS A 234 -14.42 6.45 -14.83
CA LYS A 234 -15.78 6.86 -14.44
C LYS A 234 -15.82 8.27 -13.88
N ASP A 235 -14.74 8.71 -13.25
CA ASP A 235 -14.60 10.04 -12.65
C ASP A 235 -13.37 10.72 -13.27
N CYS A 236 -13.58 11.38 -14.41
CA CYS A 236 -12.54 12.01 -15.23
C CYS A 236 -12.02 13.32 -14.61
N SER A 237 -11.78 13.38 -13.30
CA SER A 237 -11.17 14.54 -12.68
C SER A 237 -9.70 14.70 -13.14
N LEU A 238 -9.26 15.97 -13.31
CA LEU A 238 -7.86 16.30 -13.64
C LEU A 238 -7.00 16.42 -12.37
N THR A 239 -7.29 15.64 -11.34
CA THR A 239 -6.54 15.58 -10.09
C THR A 239 -5.56 14.41 -10.10
N PHE A 240 -4.59 14.43 -9.19
CA PHE A 240 -3.71 13.29 -8.97
C PHE A 240 -4.49 12.13 -8.32
N GLY A 241 -5.20 11.35 -9.13
CA GLY A 241 -6.03 10.26 -8.68
C GLY A 241 -5.26 9.01 -8.22
N HIS A 242 -3.93 8.96 -8.42
CA HIS A 242 -3.11 7.83 -7.97
C HIS A 242 -3.05 7.73 -6.45
N CYS A 243 -2.83 8.84 -5.75
CA CYS A 243 -2.67 8.86 -4.31
C CYS A 243 -3.21 10.15 -3.70
N TYR A 244 -3.94 10.03 -2.61
CA TYR A 244 -4.48 11.18 -1.86
C TYR A 244 -3.41 12.14 -1.34
N ALA A 245 -2.17 11.66 -1.08
CA ALA A 245 -1.06 12.50 -0.65
C ALA A 245 -0.74 13.61 -1.67
N MET A 246 -0.90 13.30 -2.96
CA MET A 246 -0.60 14.25 -4.04
C MET A 246 -1.62 15.39 -4.12
N ASN A 247 -2.80 15.22 -3.53
CA ASN A 247 -3.84 16.24 -3.44
C ASN A 247 -3.90 16.90 -2.04
N GLY A 248 -3.01 16.53 -1.11
CA GLY A 248 -3.05 16.99 0.27
C GLY A 248 -4.17 16.37 1.10
N GLU A 249 -4.73 15.25 0.69
CA GLU A 249 -5.87 14.56 1.33
C GLU A 249 -5.43 13.30 2.10
N ALA A 250 -4.11 13.10 2.31
CA ALA A 250 -3.57 11.99 3.09
C ALA A 250 -2.84 12.50 4.33
N ALA A 251 -2.95 11.73 5.40
CA ALA A 251 -2.17 11.88 6.61
C ALA A 251 -1.55 10.54 6.98
N PHE A 252 -0.23 10.45 6.98
CA PHE A 252 0.52 9.38 7.60
C PHE A 252 0.94 9.84 9.00
N VAL A 253 0.53 9.11 10.02
CA VAL A 253 0.81 9.43 11.43
C VAL A 253 1.76 8.41 12.00
N ASP A 254 2.87 8.87 12.54
CA ASP A 254 3.84 8.03 13.24
C ASP A 254 3.45 7.78 14.70
N ALA A 255 4.25 6.97 15.42
CA ALA A 255 3.95 6.60 16.80
C ALA A 255 4.02 7.77 17.80
N LYS A 256 4.64 8.90 17.42
CA LYS A 256 4.73 10.14 18.23
C LYS A 256 3.59 11.12 17.95
N GLY A 257 2.79 10.83 16.94
CA GLY A 257 1.70 11.68 16.50
C GLY A 257 2.11 12.72 15.45
N ASP A 258 3.35 12.66 14.94
CA ASP A 258 3.78 13.51 13.84
C ASP A 258 3.11 13.08 12.54
N ILE A 259 2.65 14.08 11.77
CA ILE A 259 1.89 13.87 10.56
C ILE A 259 2.76 14.18 9.35
N TYR A 260 2.83 13.24 8.42
CA TYR A 260 3.53 13.38 7.14
C TYR A 260 2.58 13.14 5.97
N ALA A 261 2.87 13.70 4.82
CA ALA A 261 2.08 13.50 3.61
C ALA A 261 2.17 12.04 3.07
N CYS A 262 3.29 11.35 3.32
CA CYS A 262 3.55 10.02 2.80
C CYS A 262 4.43 9.18 3.73
N SER A 263 4.11 7.92 3.87
CA SER A 263 4.89 6.95 4.65
C SER A 263 6.35 6.79 4.18
N SER A 264 6.63 7.03 2.91
CA SER A 264 7.98 6.92 2.36
C SER A 264 8.85 8.15 2.60
N LEU A 265 8.27 9.25 3.08
CA LEU A 265 8.92 10.55 3.25
C LEU A 265 8.90 11.01 4.72
N VAL A 266 8.75 10.07 5.63
CA VAL A 266 8.85 10.31 7.08
C VAL A 266 10.24 10.85 7.43
N GLY A 267 10.28 11.88 8.28
CA GLY A 267 11.52 12.55 8.67
C GLY A 267 12.00 13.61 7.68
N ASN A 268 11.36 13.77 6.51
CA ASN A 268 11.66 14.86 5.59
C ASN A 268 10.77 16.06 5.91
N ALA A 269 11.40 17.22 6.22
CA ALA A 269 10.71 18.45 6.63
C ALA A 269 9.77 19.02 5.55
N ASP A 270 10.02 18.77 4.26
CA ASP A 270 9.14 19.23 3.17
C ASP A 270 7.81 18.47 3.12
N PHE A 271 7.72 17.34 3.80
CA PHE A 271 6.53 16.48 3.85
C PHE A 271 5.91 16.35 5.24
N TYR A 272 6.44 17.08 6.22
CA TYR A 272 5.83 17.23 7.54
C TYR A 272 4.62 18.16 7.45
N LEU A 273 3.51 17.76 8.05
CA LEU A 273 2.23 18.47 7.94
C LEU A 273 1.67 18.97 9.27
N GLY A 274 2.31 18.63 10.39
CA GLY A 274 1.85 18.96 11.74
C GLY A 274 1.88 17.78 12.69
N ASN A 275 1.14 17.87 13.80
CA ASN A 275 1.06 16.83 14.82
C ASN A 275 -0.40 16.62 15.23
N VAL A 276 -0.80 15.40 15.59
CA VAL A 276 -2.20 15.06 15.92
C VAL A 276 -2.80 15.87 17.07
N TYR A 277 -1.98 16.39 17.95
CA TYR A 277 -2.39 17.20 19.11
C TYR A 277 -2.58 18.69 18.77
N ASN A 278 -1.86 19.18 17.76
CA ASN A 278 -1.93 20.57 17.32
C ASN A 278 -2.71 20.73 16.01
N GLY A 279 -2.99 19.63 15.33
CA GLY A 279 -3.65 19.59 14.03
C GLY A 279 -2.69 19.72 12.86
N LEU A 280 -3.27 19.78 11.66
CA LEU A 280 -2.56 20.06 10.42
C LEU A 280 -2.24 21.54 10.31
N GLU A 281 -1.04 21.88 9.84
CA GLU A 281 -0.63 23.25 9.54
C GLU A 281 -0.97 23.56 8.07
N PRO A 282 -1.96 24.43 7.78
CA PRO A 282 -2.44 24.66 6.41
C PRO A 282 -1.34 25.11 5.45
N ALA A 283 -0.38 25.93 5.94
CA ALA A 283 0.73 26.40 5.13
C ALA A 283 1.68 25.27 4.71
N LEU A 284 1.96 24.30 5.60
CA LEU A 284 2.79 23.15 5.29
C LEU A 284 2.10 22.21 4.30
N VAL A 285 0.80 22.02 4.46
CA VAL A 285 0.01 21.21 3.53
C VAL A 285 0.04 21.81 2.13
N GLU A 286 -0.18 23.14 2.00
CA GLU A 286 -0.19 23.79 0.69
C GLU A 286 1.21 23.79 0.06
N LYS A 287 2.27 24.04 0.85
CA LYS A 287 3.67 23.90 0.40
C LYS A 287 3.94 22.50 -0.15
N THR A 288 3.53 21.44 0.57
CA THR A 288 3.75 20.06 0.14
C THR A 288 3.00 19.75 -1.16
N LYS A 289 1.75 20.20 -1.30
CA LYS A 289 0.99 20.06 -2.55
C LYS A 289 1.68 20.75 -3.71
N GLN A 290 2.19 21.97 -3.49
CA GLN A 290 2.90 22.72 -4.52
C GLN A 290 4.19 22.01 -4.94
N VAL A 291 5.02 21.54 -4.01
CA VAL A 291 6.25 20.78 -4.28
C VAL A 291 5.95 19.54 -5.13
N ILE A 292 4.89 18.80 -4.78
CA ILE A 292 4.48 17.62 -5.56
C ILE A 292 3.98 18.03 -6.95
N ALA A 293 3.11 19.02 -7.03
CA ALA A 293 2.50 19.47 -8.29
C ALA A 293 3.54 19.95 -9.30
N GLU A 294 4.49 20.81 -8.85
CA GLU A 294 5.56 21.31 -9.69
C GLU A 294 6.50 20.19 -10.17
N SER A 295 6.88 19.27 -9.26
CA SER A 295 7.75 18.15 -9.59
C SER A 295 7.10 17.13 -10.54
N MET A 296 5.77 17.10 -10.62
CA MET A 296 4.99 16.13 -11.38
C MET A 296 4.19 16.76 -12.53
N ASP A 297 4.49 18.01 -12.90
CA ASP A 297 3.75 18.73 -13.94
C ASP A 297 3.75 18.01 -15.29
N PHE A 298 4.85 17.33 -15.64
CA PHE A 298 4.93 16.48 -16.82
C PHE A 298 3.87 15.35 -16.85
N CYS A 299 3.38 14.88 -15.70
CA CYS A 299 2.28 13.93 -15.64
C CYS A 299 0.97 14.55 -16.13
N ARG A 300 0.69 15.80 -15.76
CA ARG A 300 -0.53 16.51 -16.17
C ARG A 300 -0.59 16.77 -17.67
N GLN A 301 0.57 16.87 -18.32
CA GLN A 301 0.71 17.03 -19.76
C GLN A 301 0.64 15.69 -20.53
N CYS A 302 0.57 14.56 -19.83
CA CYS A 302 0.49 13.23 -20.44
C CYS A 302 -0.94 12.90 -20.87
N ASP A 303 -1.13 12.38 -22.08
CA ASP A 303 -2.43 11.99 -22.64
C ASP A 303 -3.16 10.95 -21.78
N ASP A 304 -2.40 10.07 -21.10
CA ASP A 304 -2.95 9.05 -20.21
C ASP A 304 -3.38 9.60 -18.84
N PHE A 305 -3.13 10.89 -18.52
CA PHE A 305 -3.30 11.41 -17.16
C PHE A 305 -4.70 11.18 -16.59
N LYS A 306 -5.74 11.41 -17.38
CA LYS A 306 -7.16 11.24 -16.97
C LYS A 306 -7.48 9.81 -16.51
N LEU A 307 -6.86 8.81 -17.12
CA LEU A 307 -7.07 7.39 -16.83
C LEU A 307 -6.01 6.84 -15.84
N CYS A 308 -4.85 7.49 -15.79
CA CYS A 308 -3.72 7.11 -14.94
C CYS A 308 -3.78 7.75 -13.55
N GLY A 309 -4.17 9.02 -13.48
CA GLY A 309 -4.16 9.83 -12.25
C GLY A 309 -2.75 10.16 -11.74
N GLY A 310 -1.74 10.15 -12.60
CA GLY A 310 -0.34 10.36 -12.23
C GLY A 310 0.34 9.13 -11.61
N GLY A 311 1.60 9.25 -11.25
CA GLY A 311 2.40 8.23 -10.60
C GLY A 311 2.61 8.48 -9.11
N CYS A 312 3.44 7.66 -8.46
CA CYS A 312 3.80 7.82 -7.06
C CYS A 312 4.99 8.78 -6.91
N PHE A 313 4.76 9.96 -6.34
CA PHE A 313 5.79 10.96 -6.11
C PHE A 313 6.98 10.41 -5.29
N ALA A 314 6.73 9.58 -4.30
CA ALA A 314 7.79 9.02 -3.47
C ALA A 314 8.79 8.15 -4.25
N ARG A 315 8.38 7.56 -5.37
CA ARG A 315 9.32 6.84 -6.25
C ARG A 315 10.23 7.79 -7.00
N TRP A 316 9.65 8.86 -7.52
CA TRP A 316 10.40 9.93 -8.17
C TRP A 316 11.40 10.59 -7.23
N TYR A 317 10.97 10.89 -6.01
CA TYR A 317 11.77 11.56 -4.99
C TYR A 317 12.89 10.67 -4.43
N GLY A 318 12.73 9.35 -4.50
CA GLY A 318 13.66 8.39 -3.92
C GLY A 318 14.81 7.94 -4.84
N PHE A 319 14.77 8.30 -6.13
CA PHE A 319 15.80 7.91 -7.11
C PHE A 319 16.35 9.12 -7.85
N GLU A 320 17.66 9.17 -8.04
CA GLU A 320 18.35 10.21 -8.83
C GLU A 320 17.93 10.13 -10.31
N ASP A 321 17.91 8.93 -10.86
CA ASP A 321 17.32 8.67 -12.17
C ASP A 321 15.82 8.43 -12.05
N LYS A 322 15.06 8.68 -13.05
CA LYS A 322 13.61 8.51 -13.05
C LYS A 322 13.15 7.13 -13.53
N SER A 323 14.01 6.11 -13.43
CA SER A 323 13.76 4.75 -13.96
C SER A 323 12.55 4.06 -13.33
N ALA A 324 12.41 4.16 -12.00
CA ALA A 324 11.26 3.61 -11.28
C ALA A 324 9.93 4.24 -11.75
N TYR A 325 9.97 5.50 -12.14
CA TYR A 325 8.81 6.21 -12.64
C TYR A 325 8.39 5.71 -14.03
N GLY A 326 9.36 5.51 -14.93
CA GLY A 326 9.10 4.95 -16.26
C GLY A 326 8.49 3.54 -16.18
N ALA A 327 8.95 2.71 -15.24
CA ALA A 327 8.37 1.39 -14.98
C ALA A 327 6.90 1.50 -14.49
N GLU A 328 6.60 2.48 -13.62
CA GLU A 328 5.23 2.71 -13.16
C GLU A 328 4.32 3.16 -14.31
N CYS A 329 4.78 4.04 -15.19
CA CYS A 329 4.04 4.44 -16.39
C CYS A 329 3.72 3.22 -17.27
N SER A 330 4.69 2.34 -17.51
CA SER A 330 4.49 1.11 -18.28
C SER A 330 3.46 0.18 -17.64
N MET A 331 3.54 -0.04 -16.32
CA MET A 331 2.56 -0.83 -15.57
C MET A 331 1.14 -0.30 -15.72
N LYS A 332 0.96 1.00 -15.57
CA LYS A 332 -0.36 1.65 -15.64
C LYS A 332 -0.92 1.66 -17.04
N ARG A 333 -0.10 1.90 -18.07
CA ARG A 333 -0.53 1.86 -19.47
C ARG A 333 -1.06 0.48 -19.86
N GLU A 334 -0.43 -0.60 -19.40
CA GLU A 334 -0.96 -1.95 -19.64
C GLU A 334 -2.31 -2.18 -18.92
N ALA A 335 -2.51 -1.60 -17.73
CA ALA A 335 -3.80 -1.66 -17.04
C ALA A 335 -4.88 -0.83 -17.74
N ILE A 336 -4.55 0.36 -18.26
CA ILE A 336 -5.47 1.23 -19.03
C ILE A 336 -5.97 0.52 -20.27
N LYS A 337 -5.13 -0.19 -21.02
CA LYS A 337 -5.52 -0.98 -22.20
C LYS A 337 -6.61 -2.03 -21.90
N ARG A 338 -6.88 -2.30 -20.61
CA ARG A 338 -7.83 -3.32 -20.17
C ARG A 338 -9.10 -2.77 -19.51
N ILE A 339 -9.32 -1.46 -19.56
CA ILE A 339 -10.49 -0.81 -18.93
C ILE A 339 -11.80 -1.38 -19.44
N HIS A 340 -11.87 -1.72 -20.72
CA HIS A 340 -13.08 -2.20 -21.40
C HIS A 340 -13.12 -3.73 -21.55
N LYS A 341 -12.20 -4.43 -20.93
CA LYS A 341 -12.16 -5.91 -20.87
C LYS A 341 -12.60 -6.41 -19.50
#